data_a62cc4af13ee7572deec2b6b56ba5231
#
_entry.id   a62cc4af13ee7572deec2b6b56ba5231
#
_cell.length_a   1.000
_cell.length_b   1.000
_cell.length_c   1.000
_cell.angle_alpha   90.00
_cell.angle_beta   90.00
_cell.angle_gamma   90.00
#
_symmetry.space_group_name_H-M   'P 1'
#
loop_
_entity.id
_entity.type
_entity.pdbx_description
1 polymer ?
#
loop_
_entity_poly.entity_id
_entity_poly.type
_entity_poly.pdbx_seq_one_letter_code
_entity_poly.pdbx_strand_id
1 'polypeptide(L)'
;MRGDAEETKRRIFAGASEEFARHGIAGARVDRITETAGVNNALLYRYFGNKRQLFDTVFSALSAQLGTAVPFIVEDLPGYVDALIRYYARHRDIVRISAWYRLERGDDDPPPEVVTSTASKVRLIAQAQAEGRLTAAYPAATLLEMLLNLATVGTDLLPSGGTAKGRASSASRRRTVTAAVEAILA
;
A
#
# COMPACT_ATOMS: atom_id res chain seq x y z
N MET A 1 -33.02 -2.39 -3.69
CA MET A 1 -32.54 -1.00 -3.78
C MET A 1 -31.22 -0.71 -3.01
N ARG A 2 -31.06 -1.05 -1.70
CA ARG A 2 -29.75 -0.85 -1.03
C ARG A 2 -28.65 -1.77 -1.58
N GLY A 3 -28.94 -3.04 -1.85
CA GLY A 3 -27.97 -3.99 -2.39
C GLY A 3 -27.43 -3.65 -3.79
N ASP A 4 -28.24 -3.02 -4.61
CA ASP A 4 -27.87 -2.62 -5.97
C ASP A 4 -26.90 -1.43 -5.98
N ALA A 5 -27.03 -0.49 -5.05
CA ALA A 5 -26.11 0.63 -4.90
C ALA A 5 -24.73 0.20 -4.40
N GLU A 6 -24.66 -0.73 -3.45
CA GLU A 6 -23.40 -1.26 -2.92
C GLU A 6 -22.68 -2.13 -3.97
N GLU A 7 -23.42 -2.94 -4.72
CA GLU A 7 -22.87 -3.70 -5.85
C GLU A 7 -22.30 -2.76 -6.92
N THR A 8 -23.00 -1.68 -7.23
CA THR A 8 -22.55 -0.68 -8.18
C THR A 8 -21.26 0.01 -7.71
N LYS A 9 -21.21 0.43 -6.44
CA LYS A 9 -19.99 1.00 -5.84
C LYS A 9 -18.81 0.03 -5.90
N ARG A 10 -19.05 -1.25 -5.60
CA ARG A 10 -18.02 -2.28 -5.65
C ARG A 10 -17.45 -2.46 -7.06
N ARG A 11 -18.31 -2.45 -8.11
CA ARG A 11 -17.84 -2.53 -9.51
C ARG A 11 -17.03 -1.30 -9.93
N ILE A 12 -17.47 -0.10 -9.55
CA ILE A 12 -16.72 1.13 -9.81
C ILE A 12 -15.37 1.07 -9.09
N PHE A 13 -15.35 0.65 -7.84
CA PHE A 13 -14.12 0.51 -7.05
C PHE A 13 -13.13 -0.46 -7.70
N ALA A 14 -13.58 -1.62 -8.16
CA ALA A 14 -12.73 -2.61 -8.83
C ALA A 14 -12.13 -2.05 -10.14
N GLY A 15 -12.95 -1.44 -11.00
CA GLY A 15 -12.48 -0.82 -12.24
C GLY A 15 -11.54 0.36 -11.99
N ALA A 16 -11.81 1.16 -10.95
CA ALA A 16 -10.95 2.28 -10.56
C ALA A 16 -9.59 1.80 -10.01
N SER A 17 -9.58 0.75 -9.19
CA SER A 17 -8.34 0.16 -8.66
C SER A 17 -7.42 -0.31 -9.79
N GLU A 18 -7.97 -1.00 -10.78
CA GLU A 18 -7.22 -1.48 -11.94
C GLU A 18 -6.71 -0.33 -12.81
N GLU A 19 -7.54 0.65 -13.11
CA GLU A 19 -7.20 1.79 -13.94
C GLU A 19 -6.13 2.67 -13.28
N PHE A 20 -6.28 3.00 -11.99
CA PHE A 20 -5.30 3.78 -11.24
C PHE A 20 -3.99 3.03 -11.03
N ALA A 21 -4.02 1.73 -10.75
CA ALA A 21 -2.80 0.96 -10.63
C ALA A 21 -1.98 0.95 -11.93
N ARG A 22 -2.63 1.01 -13.08
CA ARG A 22 -1.96 1.02 -14.38
C ARG A 22 -1.47 2.40 -14.81
N HIS A 23 -2.25 3.45 -14.54
CA HIS A 23 -2.10 4.75 -15.21
C HIS A 23 -1.90 5.94 -14.27
N GLY A 24 -1.94 5.74 -12.95
CA GLY A 24 -1.93 6.84 -11.98
C GLY A 24 -3.22 7.67 -12.01
N ILE A 25 -3.22 8.80 -11.32
CA ILE A 25 -4.37 9.73 -11.30
C ILE A 25 -4.43 10.50 -12.63
N ALA A 26 -3.29 11.03 -13.09
CA ALA A 26 -3.23 11.84 -14.29
C ALA A 26 -3.63 11.04 -15.53
N GLY A 27 -3.08 9.84 -15.71
CA GLY A 27 -3.31 8.99 -16.88
C GLY A 27 -4.60 8.19 -16.85
N ALA A 28 -5.26 8.05 -15.70
CA ALA A 28 -6.51 7.32 -15.58
C ALA A 28 -7.67 8.04 -16.28
N ARG A 29 -8.51 7.27 -16.97
CA ARG A 29 -9.68 7.77 -17.70
C ARG A 29 -10.97 7.27 -17.06
N VAL A 30 -11.84 8.22 -16.67
CA VAL A 30 -13.14 7.90 -16.07
C VAL A 30 -14.00 7.04 -17.01
N ASP A 31 -13.94 7.32 -18.31
CA ASP A 31 -14.70 6.53 -19.30
C ASP A 31 -14.32 5.03 -19.26
N ARG A 32 -13.02 4.71 -19.13
CA ARG A 32 -12.57 3.30 -18.99
C ARG A 32 -13.06 2.67 -17.68
N ILE A 33 -13.05 3.44 -16.59
CA ILE A 33 -13.55 2.96 -15.29
C ILE A 33 -15.04 2.64 -15.39
N THR A 34 -15.82 3.53 -15.97
CA THR A 34 -17.29 3.37 -16.07
C THR A 34 -17.68 2.29 -17.07
N GLU A 35 -16.94 2.14 -18.17
CA GLU A 35 -17.12 1.03 -19.13
C GLU A 35 -16.86 -0.32 -18.43
N THR A 36 -15.74 -0.47 -17.72
CA THR A 36 -15.42 -1.68 -16.96
C THR A 36 -16.46 -1.97 -15.87
N ALA A 37 -16.97 -0.94 -15.20
CA ALA A 37 -17.98 -1.08 -14.16
C ALA A 37 -19.41 -1.28 -14.70
N GLY A 38 -19.65 -1.07 -15.99
CA GLY A 38 -20.98 -1.13 -16.59
C GLY A 38 -21.93 -0.06 -16.05
N VAL A 39 -21.42 1.18 -15.88
CA VAL A 39 -22.18 2.34 -15.38
C VAL A 39 -21.92 3.57 -16.24
N ASN A 40 -22.66 4.66 -16.04
CA ASN A 40 -22.37 5.93 -16.68
C ASN A 40 -21.54 6.84 -15.75
N ASN A 41 -20.92 7.87 -16.36
CA ASN A 41 -20.06 8.82 -15.64
C ASN A 41 -20.84 9.59 -14.56
N ALA A 42 -22.10 9.95 -14.80
CA ALA A 42 -22.92 10.67 -13.82
C ALA A 42 -23.09 9.87 -12.52
N LEU A 43 -23.26 8.55 -12.62
CA LEU A 43 -23.40 7.69 -11.48
C LEU A 43 -22.10 7.55 -10.70
N LEU A 44 -20.95 7.46 -11.38
CA LEU A 44 -19.63 7.47 -10.75
C LEU A 44 -19.42 8.75 -9.96
N TYR A 45 -19.64 9.91 -10.58
CA TYR A 45 -19.46 11.21 -9.91
C TYR A 45 -20.43 11.41 -8.74
N ARG A 46 -21.65 10.87 -8.85
CA ARG A 46 -22.61 10.92 -7.74
C ARG A 46 -22.16 10.15 -6.51
N TYR A 47 -21.45 9.02 -6.68
CA TYR A 47 -20.98 8.19 -5.57
C TYR A 47 -19.63 8.64 -5.01
N PHE A 48 -18.73 9.10 -5.85
CA PHE A 48 -17.33 9.31 -5.50
C PHE A 48 -16.83 10.75 -5.69
N GLY A 49 -17.70 11.65 -6.16
CA GLY A 49 -17.34 13.05 -6.38
C GLY A 49 -16.54 13.26 -7.67
N ASN A 50 -15.23 13.44 -7.56
CA ASN A 50 -14.35 13.61 -8.70
C ASN A 50 -13.29 12.49 -8.78
N LYS A 51 -12.50 12.48 -9.87
CA LYS A 51 -11.46 11.47 -10.10
C LYS A 51 -10.44 11.39 -8.95
N ARG A 52 -10.09 12.53 -8.35
CA ARG A 52 -9.13 12.61 -7.24
C ARG A 52 -9.73 11.99 -5.96
N GLN A 53 -10.98 12.32 -5.64
CA GLN A 53 -11.69 11.74 -4.49
C GLN A 53 -11.92 10.22 -4.66
N LEU A 54 -12.18 9.77 -5.89
CA LEU A 54 -12.26 8.34 -6.19
C LEU A 54 -10.91 7.66 -5.93
N PHE A 55 -9.79 8.27 -6.35
CA PHE A 55 -8.45 7.74 -6.07
C PHE A 55 -8.18 7.66 -4.56
N ASP A 56 -8.49 8.71 -3.80
CA ASP A 56 -8.32 8.73 -2.35
C ASP A 56 -9.16 7.62 -1.67
N THR A 57 -10.40 7.43 -2.14
CA THR A 57 -11.27 6.33 -1.66
C THR A 57 -10.65 4.96 -1.93
N VAL A 58 -10.11 4.75 -3.13
CA VAL A 58 -9.45 3.49 -3.51
C VAL A 58 -8.19 3.28 -2.66
N PHE A 59 -7.34 4.30 -2.51
CA PHE A 59 -6.12 4.21 -1.72
C PHE A 59 -6.41 3.92 -0.24
N SER A 60 -7.39 4.63 0.37
CA SER A 60 -7.81 4.39 1.75
C SER A 60 -8.33 2.97 1.97
N ALA A 61 -9.19 2.49 1.09
CA ALA A 61 -9.78 1.15 1.21
C ALA A 61 -8.73 0.04 1.05
N LEU A 62 -7.81 0.16 0.09
CA LEU A 62 -6.72 -0.81 -0.08
C LEU A 62 -5.75 -0.77 1.11
N SER A 63 -5.48 0.42 1.66
CA SER A 63 -4.65 0.57 2.88
C SER A 63 -5.31 -0.07 4.10
N ALA A 64 -6.63 0.07 4.27
CA ALA A 64 -7.39 -0.56 5.33
C ALA A 64 -7.41 -2.10 5.19
N GLN A 65 -7.59 -2.60 3.96
CA GLN A 65 -7.52 -4.03 3.67
C GLN A 65 -6.15 -4.61 4.00
N LEU A 66 -5.06 -3.91 3.63
CA LEU A 66 -3.70 -4.26 4.01
C LEU A 66 -3.56 -4.32 5.53
N GLY A 67 -4.01 -3.29 6.24
CA GLY A 67 -3.90 -3.23 7.71
C GLY A 67 -4.65 -4.37 8.43
N THR A 68 -5.78 -4.81 7.87
CA THR A 68 -6.54 -5.96 8.37
C THR A 68 -5.85 -7.30 8.07
N ALA A 69 -5.32 -7.44 6.84
CA ALA A 69 -4.68 -8.68 6.40
C ALA A 69 -3.29 -8.90 7.00
N VAL A 70 -2.58 -7.81 7.33
CA VAL A 70 -1.23 -7.81 7.88
C VAL A 70 -1.20 -6.95 9.13
N PRO A 71 -1.60 -7.49 10.29
CA PRO A 71 -1.55 -6.77 11.57
C PRO A 71 -0.13 -6.33 11.91
N PHE A 72 0.01 -5.12 12.43
CA PHE A 72 1.28 -4.61 12.92
C PHE A 72 1.55 -5.12 14.33
N ILE A 73 2.62 -5.90 14.51
CA ILE A 73 3.07 -6.44 15.79
C ILE A 73 4.49 -5.92 16.03
N VAL A 74 4.64 -5.01 16.99
CA VAL A 74 5.93 -4.35 17.26
C VAL A 74 6.97 -5.31 17.82
N GLU A 75 6.54 -6.39 18.46
CA GLU A 75 7.38 -7.47 19.00
C GLU A 75 7.93 -8.41 17.91
N ASP A 76 7.34 -8.36 16.70
CA ASP A 76 7.77 -9.20 15.57
C ASP A 76 7.82 -8.39 14.26
N LEU A 77 8.71 -7.39 14.21
CA LEU A 77 8.91 -6.58 13.01
C LEU A 77 9.45 -7.37 11.80
N PRO A 78 10.36 -8.36 11.97
CA PRO A 78 10.77 -9.24 10.86
C PRO A 78 9.59 -10.02 10.28
N GLY A 79 8.73 -10.61 11.12
CA GLY A 79 7.52 -11.31 10.70
C GLY A 79 6.50 -10.39 10.03
N TYR A 80 6.34 -9.15 10.53
CA TYR A 80 5.50 -8.14 9.89
C TYR A 80 5.98 -7.83 8.46
N VAL A 81 7.30 -7.60 8.25
CA VAL A 81 7.87 -7.34 6.92
C VAL A 81 7.71 -8.55 6.01
N ASP A 82 7.93 -9.76 6.49
CA ASP A 82 7.71 -11.00 5.73
C ASP A 82 6.25 -11.14 5.28
N ALA A 83 5.30 -10.81 6.16
CA ALA A 83 3.87 -10.82 5.84
C ALA A 83 3.50 -9.76 4.78
N LEU A 84 4.08 -8.55 4.88
CA LEU A 84 3.93 -7.50 3.86
C LEU A 84 4.44 -7.97 2.49
N ILE A 85 5.63 -8.57 2.42
CA ILE A 85 6.18 -9.09 1.16
C ILE A 85 5.23 -10.12 0.54
N ARG A 86 4.67 -11.03 1.34
CA ARG A 86 3.70 -12.02 0.85
C ARG A 86 2.40 -11.37 0.36
N TYR A 87 1.93 -10.36 1.08
CA TYR A 87 0.74 -9.61 0.68
C TYR A 87 0.95 -8.88 -0.65
N TYR A 88 2.04 -8.14 -0.78
CA TYR A 88 2.39 -7.38 -1.99
C TYR A 88 2.60 -8.27 -3.22
N ALA A 89 3.09 -9.49 -3.03
CA ALA A 89 3.22 -10.46 -4.12
C ALA A 89 1.86 -10.86 -4.73
N ARG A 90 0.78 -10.82 -3.95
CA ARG A 90 -0.59 -11.17 -4.36
C ARG A 90 -1.43 -9.96 -4.74
N HIS A 91 -1.13 -8.79 -4.16
CA HIS A 91 -1.88 -7.54 -4.29
C HIS A 91 -0.97 -6.44 -4.83
N ARG A 92 -0.64 -6.54 -6.13
CA ARG A 92 0.28 -5.58 -6.77
C ARG A 92 -0.31 -4.19 -6.95
N ASP A 93 -1.62 -4.10 -6.94
CA ASP A 93 -2.39 -2.87 -7.06
C ASP A 93 -2.08 -1.89 -5.93
N ILE A 94 -2.08 -2.33 -4.67
CA ILE A 94 -1.74 -1.44 -3.54
C ILE A 94 -0.34 -0.86 -3.65
N VAL A 95 0.64 -1.67 -4.08
CA VAL A 95 2.03 -1.21 -4.24
C VAL A 95 2.12 -0.13 -5.32
N ARG A 96 1.46 -0.34 -6.47
CA ARG A 96 1.45 0.61 -7.58
C ARG A 96 0.69 1.89 -7.23
N ILE A 97 -0.47 1.76 -6.59
CA ILE A 97 -1.29 2.91 -6.16
C ILE A 97 -0.55 3.73 -5.11
N SER A 98 0.15 3.09 -4.16
CA SER A 98 1.00 3.81 -3.19
C SER A 98 2.15 4.56 -3.85
N ALA A 99 2.76 3.98 -4.90
CA ALA A 99 3.79 4.66 -5.68
C ALA A 99 3.21 5.86 -6.44
N TRP A 100 2.08 5.71 -7.10
CA TRP A 100 1.37 6.80 -7.77
C TRP A 100 0.94 7.90 -6.80
N TYR A 101 0.47 7.51 -5.58
CA TYR A 101 0.17 8.47 -4.53
C TYR A 101 1.37 9.37 -4.26
N ARG A 102 2.54 8.80 -4.00
CA ARG A 102 3.77 9.57 -3.73
C ARG A 102 4.22 10.44 -4.90
N LEU A 103 4.08 9.95 -6.14
CA LEU A 103 4.52 10.68 -7.33
C LEU A 103 3.60 11.85 -7.70
N GLU A 104 2.29 11.69 -7.54
CA GLU A 104 1.31 12.65 -8.03
C GLU A 104 0.66 13.50 -6.92
N ARG A 105 0.85 13.10 -5.65
CA ARG A 105 0.26 13.72 -4.46
C ARG A 105 1.27 14.00 -3.35
N GLY A 106 2.57 13.95 -3.64
CA GLY A 106 3.64 13.98 -2.64
C GLY A 106 3.59 15.13 -1.63
N ASP A 107 3.03 16.28 -2.02
CA ASP A 107 2.88 17.47 -1.17
C ASP A 107 1.49 17.56 -0.49
N ASP A 108 0.58 16.65 -0.78
CA ASP A 108 -0.75 16.61 -0.17
C ASP A 108 -0.76 15.69 1.06
N ASP A 109 -1.54 16.05 2.07
CA ASP A 109 -1.78 15.18 3.21
C ASP A 109 -2.47 13.87 2.75
N PRO A 110 -1.97 12.71 3.19
CA PRO A 110 -2.65 11.44 2.95
C PRO A 110 -4.05 11.42 3.56
N PRO A 111 -4.94 10.53 3.09
CA PRO A 111 -6.24 10.35 3.72
C PRO A 111 -6.11 10.16 5.23
N PRO A 112 -7.00 10.77 6.06
CA PRO A 112 -6.87 10.79 7.52
C PRO A 112 -6.70 9.40 8.15
N GLU A 113 -7.31 8.37 7.57
CA GLU A 113 -7.22 6.99 8.04
C GLU A 113 -5.80 6.43 7.86
N VAL A 114 -5.13 6.79 6.76
CA VAL A 114 -3.74 6.38 6.48
C VAL A 114 -2.79 7.10 7.43
N VAL A 115 -2.99 8.41 7.66
CA VAL A 115 -2.23 9.20 8.64
C VAL A 115 -2.36 8.60 10.02
N THR A 116 -3.58 8.33 10.47
CA THR A 116 -3.87 7.77 11.80
C THR A 116 -3.22 6.39 11.98
N SER A 117 -3.33 5.52 10.96
CA SER A 117 -2.72 4.19 10.99
C SER A 117 -1.19 4.27 11.09
N THR A 118 -0.57 5.14 10.30
CA THR A 118 0.89 5.34 10.31
C THR A 118 1.36 5.90 11.64
N ALA A 119 0.71 6.95 12.15
CA ALA A 119 1.02 7.56 13.44
C ALA A 119 0.90 6.56 14.61
N SER A 120 -0.09 5.67 14.55
CA SER A 120 -0.25 4.60 15.54
C SER A 120 0.95 3.64 15.56
N LYS A 121 1.42 3.20 14.38
CA LYS A 121 2.61 2.32 14.27
C LYS A 121 3.88 3.01 14.78
N VAL A 122 4.08 4.28 14.39
CA VAL A 122 5.22 5.08 14.87
C VAL A 122 5.21 5.18 16.39
N ARG A 123 4.05 5.43 17.00
CA ARG A 123 3.91 5.51 18.47
C ARG A 123 4.26 4.18 19.16
N LEU A 124 3.82 3.03 18.61
CA LEU A 124 4.14 1.71 19.15
C LEU A 124 5.65 1.43 19.08
N ILE A 125 6.31 1.80 17.98
CA ILE A 125 7.78 1.69 17.84
C ILE A 125 8.46 2.58 18.88
N ALA A 126 8.08 3.85 18.97
CA ALA A 126 8.67 4.79 19.91
C ALA A 126 8.53 4.34 21.39
N GLN A 127 7.37 3.77 21.72
CA GLN A 127 7.15 3.19 23.04
C GLN A 127 8.08 2.00 23.30
N ALA A 128 8.19 1.06 22.36
CA ALA A 128 9.09 -0.09 22.49
C ALA A 128 10.56 0.32 22.60
N GLN A 129 10.98 1.39 21.91
CA GLN A 129 12.30 1.99 22.03
C GLN A 129 12.53 2.59 23.41
N ALA A 130 11.56 3.36 23.95
CA ALA A 130 11.64 3.97 25.28
C ALA A 130 11.71 2.91 26.40
N GLU A 131 11.07 1.76 26.20
CA GLU A 131 11.08 0.62 27.13
C GLU A 131 12.32 -0.30 26.95
N GLY A 132 13.24 0.02 26.02
CA GLY A 132 14.44 -0.79 25.75
C GLY A 132 14.17 -2.15 25.07
N ARG A 133 12.95 -2.36 24.57
CA ARG A 133 12.56 -3.59 23.84
C ARG A 133 12.92 -3.56 22.34
N LEU A 134 13.23 -2.37 21.83
CA LEU A 134 13.60 -2.17 20.44
C LEU A 134 14.78 -1.19 20.35
N THR A 135 15.65 -1.37 19.36
CA THR A 135 16.79 -0.46 19.13
C THR A 135 16.33 0.99 18.95
N ALA A 136 17.01 1.92 19.59
CA ALA A 136 16.79 3.36 19.45
C ALA A 136 17.81 3.99 18.45
N ALA A 137 18.54 3.17 17.69
CA ALA A 137 19.53 3.64 16.70
C ALA A 137 18.90 4.51 15.60
N TYR A 138 17.60 4.34 15.35
CA TYR A 138 16.86 5.09 14.34
C TYR A 138 15.62 5.74 14.97
N PRO A 139 15.25 6.98 14.57
CA PRO A 139 13.95 7.54 14.94
C PRO A 139 12.80 6.62 14.54
N ALA A 140 11.77 6.50 15.38
CA ALA A 140 10.66 5.55 15.17
C ALA A 140 9.98 5.69 13.79
N ALA A 141 9.79 6.93 13.31
CA ALA A 141 9.20 7.18 11.99
C ALA A 141 10.11 6.68 10.88
N THR A 142 11.43 6.96 10.97
CA THR A 142 12.42 6.51 9.99
C THR A 142 12.52 4.97 9.98
N LEU A 143 12.51 4.34 11.15
CA LEU A 143 12.51 2.87 11.23
C LEU A 143 11.29 2.28 10.53
N LEU A 144 10.09 2.79 10.78
CA LEU A 144 8.88 2.33 10.09
C LEU A 144 9.01 2.51 8.57
N GLU A 145 9.51 3.66 8.11
CA GLU A 145 9.72 3.93 6.69
C GLU A 145 10.70 2.94 6.05
N MET A 146 11.83 2.65 6.71
CA MET A 146 12.78 1.64 6.27
C MET A 146 12.13 0.27 6.12
N LEU A 147 11.35 -0.18 7.11
CA LEU A 147 10.65 -1.47 7.09
C LEU A 147 9.66 -1.56 5.93
N LEU A 148 8.84 -0.52 5.72
CA LEU A 148 7.87 -0.46 4.63
C LEU A 148 8.56 -0.46 3.26
N ASN A 149 9.68 0.28 3.10
CA ASN A 149 10.43 0.28 1.84
C ASN A 149 11.12 -1.07 1.59
N LEU A 150 11.70 -1.70 2.60
CA LEU A 150 12.28 -3.06 2.47
C LEU A 150 11.24 -4.09 2.03
N ALA A 151 10.00 -3.97 2.50
CA ALA A 151 8.92 -4.85 2.08
C ALA A 151 8.58 -4.74 0.57
N THR A 152 8.95 -3.63 -0.08
CA THR A 152 8.75 -3.44 -1.53
C THR A 152 9.86 -4.02 -2.39
N VAL A 153 10.95 -4.53 -1.79
CA VAL A 153 12.07 -5.14 -2.53
C VAL A 153 11.58 -6.33 -3.34
N GLY A 154 11.77 -6.25 -4.64
CA GLY A 154 11.32 -7.30 -5.58
C GLY A 154 9.87 -7.16 -6.04
N THR A 155 9.18 -6.10 -5.68
CA THR A 155 8.05 -5.60 -6.48
C THR A 155 8.60 -4.94 -7.75
N ASP A 156 7.77 -4.84 -8.80
CA ASP A 156 8.21 -4.28 -10.09
C ASP A 156 8.33 -2.74 -10.07
N LEU A 157 8.46 -2.12 -8.90
CA LEU A 157 8.60 -0.66 -8.75
C LEU A 157 9.99 -0.14 -9.12
N LEU A 158 11.02 -0.96 -8.95
CA LEU A 158 12.39 -0.61 -9.33
C LEU A 158 12.88 -1.58 -10.40
N PRO A 159 13.54 -1.08 -11.47
CA PRO A 159 14.18 -1.93 -12.44
C PRO A 159 15.26 -2.76 -11.71
N SER A 160 14.99 -4.04 -11.50
CA SER A 160 16.03 -4.95 -11.04
C SER A 160 16.96 -5.23 -12.22
N GLY A 161 18.24 -4.83 -12.14
CA GLY A 161 19.24 -4.98 -13.21
C GLY A 161 19.63 -6.41 -13.57
N GLY A 162 18.82 -7.41 -13.17
CA GLY A 162 19.03 -8.81 -13.49
C GLY A 162 18.17 -9.25 -14.68
N THR A 163 18.77 -10.04 -15.59
CA THR A 163 18.00 -10.80 -16.59
C THR A 163 17.03 -11.74 -15.89
N ALA A 164 15.94 -12.13 -16.54
CA ALA A 164 14.96 -13.07 -15.98
C ALA A 164 15.60 -14.36 -15.41
N LYS A 165 16.74 -14.78 -15.97
CA LYS A 165 17.53 -15.95 -15.51
C LYS A 165 18.35 -15.70 -14.24
N GLY A 166 18.64 -14.43 -13.89
CA GLY A 166 19.44 -14.07 -12.69
C GLY A 166 18.61 -13.58 -11.49
N ARG A 167 17.31 -13.51 -11.61
CA ARG A 167 16.45 -13.08 -10.49
C ARG A 167 16.41 -14.12 -9.39
N ALA A 168 16.84 -13.76 -8.17
CA ALA A 168 16.63 -14.57 -6.99
C ALA A 168 15.15 -14.98 -6.87
N SER A 169 14.89 -16.21 -6.44
CA SER A 169 13.53 -16.67 -6.21
C SER A 169 12.82 -15.78 -5.19
N SER A 170 11.49 -15.70 -5.25
CA SER A 170 10.71 -14.93 -4.27
C SER A 170 11.00 -15.37 -2.83
N ALA A 171 11.21 -16.66 -2.60
CA ALA A 171 11.57 -17.20 -1.29
C ALA A 171 12.99 -16.77 -0.85
N SER A 172 13.98 -16.78 -1.75
CA SER A 172 15.34 -16.32 -1.43
C SER A 172 15.35 -14.84 -1.09
N ARG A 173 14.68 -14.01 -1.90
CA ARG A 173 14.56 -12.59 -1.70
C ARG A 173 13.90 -12.24 -0.36
N ARG A 174 12.81 -12.93 -0.03
CA ARG A 174 12.11 -12.77 1.24
C ARG A 174 13.04 -13.05 2.42
N ARG A 175 13.78 -14.18 2.41
CA ARG A 175 14.77 -14.49 3.45
C ARG A 175 15.83 -13.40 3.59
N THR A 176 16.37 -12.90 2.48
CA THR A 176 17.38 -11.83 2.50
C THR A 176 16.83 -10.55 3.12
N VAL A 177 15.61 -10.16 2.78
CA VAL A 177 14.97 -8.95 3.36
C VAL A 177 14.71 -9.14 4.85
N THR A 178 14.19 -10.31 5.26
CA THR A 178 13.95 -10.59 6.69
C THR A 178 15.27 -10.54 7.48
N ALA A 179 16.35 -11.14 6.97
CA ALA A 179 17.67 -11.07 7.61
C ALA A 179 18.22 -9.63 7.66
N ALA A 180 17.96 -8.81 6.64
CA ALA A 180 18.34 -7.38 6.68
C ALA A 180 17.55 -6.61 7.75
N VAL A 181 16.26 -6.91 7.93
CA VAL A 181 15.46 -6.33 9.01
C VAL A 181 16.00 -6.73 10.38
N GLU A 182 16.33 -8.01 10.59
CA GLU A 182 16.94 -8.49 11.83
C GLU A 182 18.25 -7.77 12.13
N ALA A 183 19.11 -7.56 11.13
CA ALA A 183 20.36 -6.82 11.28
C ALA A 183 20.18 -5.32 11.59
N ILE A 184 19.10 -4.69 11.09
CA ILE A 184 18.75 -3.30 11.42
C ILE A 184 18.26 -3.19 12.87
N LEU A 185 17.63 -4.23 13.39
CA LEU A 185 17.04 -4.25 14.73
C LEU A 185 18.03 -4.68 15.83
N ALA A 186 19.16 -5.31 15.44
CA ALA A 186 20.23 -5.72 16.36
C ALA A 186 21.02 -4.52 16.88
#